data_49a4740e370696b0b877f2b4a4605e29
#
_entry.id   49a4740e370696b0b877f2b4a4605e29
#
_cell.length_a   1.000
_cell.length_b   1.000
_cell.length_c   1.000
_cell.angle_alpha   90.00
_cell.angle_beta   90.00
_cell.angle_gamma   90.00
#
_symmetry.space_group_name_H-M   'P 1'
#
loop_
_entity.id
_entity.type
_entity.pdbx_description
1 polymer ?
#
loop_
_entity_poly.entity_id
_entity_poly.type
_entity_poly.pdbx_seq_one_letter_code
_entity_poly.pdbx_strand_id
1 'polypeptide(L)'
;LDVGTSLCGACGTALFKVTGRAWLPPVAAESLHAVNAFLLTALVDLPEGPLELTPRKEGLSLAWVTLSDRGARGQRTDLSGPAIAVAVGAALPLCHCQGFLLPDEPQELRALLTDLALNQGYDLICTTGGTGLSPRDTTPQVTAALLDMPLPGFTQAMLAASLAKTPHAVISRAAAGALGRSIVINLPGSRKAVVENLAAVLPALPHALAKLQGDAADCGG
;
A
#
# COMPACT_ATOMS: atom_id res chain seq x y z
N LEU A 1 -7.54 -14.56 2.59
CA LEU A 1 -7.51 -13.84 1.30
C LEU A 1 -7.08 -12.41 1.54
N ASP A 2 -6.15 -11.90 0.73
CA ASP A 2 -5.68 -10.51 0.80
C ASP A 2 -6.44 -9.65 -0.20
N VAL A 3 -6.45 -8.34 0.04
CA VAL A 3 -7.06 -7.37 -0.89
C VAL A 3 -6.43 -7.51 -2.29
N GLY A 4 -7.27 -7.43 -3.31
CA GLY A 4 -6.91 -7.65 -4.71
C GLY A 4 -7.06 -9.10 -5.19
N THR A 5 -7.32 -10.07 -4.29
CA THR A 5 -7.63 -11.45 -4.69
C THR A 5 -8.95 -11.49 -5.47
N SER A 6 -8.93 -12.11 -6.64
CA SER A 6 -10.13 -12.42 -7.41
C SER A 6 -10.66 -13.79 -7.00
N LEU A 7 -11.98 -13.94 -6.91
CA LEU A 7 -12.66 -15.22 -6.73
C LEU A 7 -13.25 -15.61 -8.09
N CYS A 8 -12.68 -16.67 -8.68
CA CYS A 8 -13.02 -17.13 -10.02
C CYS A 8 -13.98 -18.33 -9.95
N GLY A 9 -14.97 -18.34 -10.82
CA GLY A 9 -15.86 -19.51 -11.02
C GLY A 9 -15.17 -20.65 -11.75
N ALA A 10 -15.88 -21.77 -11.95
CA ALA A 10 -15.37 -23.00 -12.55
C ALA A 10 -14.72 -22.82 -13.95
N CYS A 11 -15.19 -21.83 -14.73
CA CYS A 11 -14.61 -21.49 -16.04
C CYS A 11 -13.38 -20.58 -15.97
N GLY A 12 -12.90 -20.20 -14.76
CA GLY A 12 -11.79 -19.29 -14.57
C GLY A 12 -12.14 -17.79 -14.66
N THR A 13 -13.41 -17.44 -14.94
CA THR A 13 -13.87 -16.05 -14.97
C THR A 13 -13.88 -15.49 -13.53
N ALA A 14 -13.29 -14.32 -13.34
CA ALA A 14 -13.33 -13.62 -12.06
C ALA A 14 -14.76 -13.07 -11.82
N LEU A 15 -15.42 -13.56 -10.78
CA LEU A 15 -16.78 -13.18 -10.40
C LEU A 15 -16.78 -12.08 -9.34
N PHE A 16 -15.85 -12.16 -8.38
CA PHE A 16 -15.70 -11.17 -7.31
C PHE A 16 -14.23 -10.75 -7.16
N LYS A 17 -14.06 -9.60 -6.57
CA LYS A 17 -12.77 -9.12 -6.07
C LYS A 17 -12.85 -8.83 -4.58
N VAL A 18 -11.86 -9.27 -3.81
CA VAL A 18 -11.68 -8.87 -2.42
C VAL A 18 -11.19 -7.44 -2.39
N THR A 19 -12.01 -6.53 -1.87
CA THR A 19 -11.72 -5.09 -1.79
C THR A 19 -11.46 -4.61 -0.37
N GLY A 20 -11.67 -5.48 0.63
CA GLY A 20 -11.39 -5.18 2.02
C GLY A 20 -11.64 -6.36 2.94
N ARG A 21 -11.25 -6.20 4.21
CA ARG A 21 -11.51 -7.12 5.31
C ARG A 21 -12.06 -6.34 6.51
N ALA A 22 -12.97 -6.94 7.24
CA ALA A 22 -13.58 -6.32 8.42
C ALA A 22 -13.92 -7.38 9.48
N TRP A 23 -13.88 -6.97 10.74
CA TRP A 23 -14.44 -7.76 11.83
C TRP A 23 -15.93 -7.42 11.95
N LEU A 24 -16.78 -8.42 11.79
CA LEU A 24 -18.23 -8.28 11.94
C LEU A 24 -18.67 -8.85 13.29
N PRO A 25 -19.72 -8.29 13.89
CA PRO A 25 -20.35 -8.90 15.05
C PRO A 25 -20.86 -10.30 14.69
N PRO A 26 -21.05 -11.18 15.69
CA PRO A 26 -21.55 -12.52 15.45
C PRO A 26 -22.94 -12.49 14.80
N VAL A 27 -23.15 -13.32 13.78
CA VAL A 27 -24.41 -13.39 13.04
C VAL A 27 -25.48 -14.17 13.82
N ALA A 28 -25.06 -15.12 14.65
CA ALA A 28 -25.98 -15.93 15.48
C ALA A 28 -25.97 -15.44 16.93
N ALA A 29 -27.14 -15.38 17.55
CA ALA A 29 -27.31 -14.93 18.93
C ALA A 29 -26.51 -15.78 19.96
N GLU A 30 -26.14 -16.99 19.63
CA GLU A 30 -25.40 -17.91 20.47
C GLU A 30 -23.86 -17.74 20.36
N SER A 31 -23.36 -17.01 19.36
CA SER A 31 -21.94 -16.75 19.19
C SER A 31 -21.55 -15.42 19.86
N LEU A 32 -20.55 -15.46 20.74
CA LEU A 32 -20.01 -14.28 21.42
C LEU A 32 -18.79 -13.67 20.70
N HIS A 33 -18.33 -14.29 19.59
CA HIS A 33 -17.10 -13.91 18.93
C HIS A 33 -17.34 -13.21 17.60
N ALA A 34 -16.67 -12.08 17.37
CA ALA A 34 -16.63 -11.43 16.07
C ALA A 34 -15.98 -12.35 15.03
N VAL A 35 -16.43 -12.26 13.78
CA VAL A 35 -15.91 -13.04 12.66
C VAL A 35 -15.16 -12.12 11.68
N ASN A 36 -14.04 -12.61 11.17
CA ASN A 36 -13.33 -11.92 10.10
C ASN A 36 -14.08 -12.15 8.79
N ALA A 37 -14.51 -11.08 8.14
CA ALA A 37 -15.28 -11.09 6.91
C ALA A 37 -14.51 -10.38 5.78
N PHE A 38 -14.82 -10.77 4.54
CA PHE A 38 -14.29 -10.14 3.35
C PHE A 38 -15.33 -9.24 2.71
N LEU A 39 -14.91 -8.02 2.32
CA LEU A 39 -15.70 -7.15 1.47
C LEU A 39 -15.43 -7.56 0.02
N LEU A 40 -16.50 -7.93 -0.68
CA LEU A 40 -16.42 -8.40 -2.06
C LEU A 40 -17.12 -7.41 -2.99
N THR A 41 -16.48 -7.07 -4.08
CA THR A 41 -17.10 -6.34 -5.19
C THR A 41 -17.40 -7.34 -6.31
N ALA A 42 -18.65 -7.43 -6.75
CA ALA A 42 -19.03 -8.20 -7.92
C ALA A 42 -18.47 -7.54 -9.19
N LEU A 43 -17.88 -8.35 -10.06
CA LEU A 43 -17.25 -7.88 -11.32
C LEU A 43 -18.15 -8.11 -12.53
N VAL A 44 -19.11 -9.01 -12.41
CA VAL A 44 -20.06 -9.40 -13.47
C VAL A 44 -21.43 -9.66 -12.84
N ASP A 45 -22.46 -9.79 -13.64
CA ASP A 45 -23.75 -10.30 -13.20
C ASP A 45 -23.58 -11.75 -12.73
N LEU A 46 -24.14 -12.05 -11.57
CA LEU A 46 -23.93 -13.35 -10.94
C LEU A 46 -25.05 -14.32 -11.37
N PRO A 47 -24.70 -15.58 -11.66
CA PRO A 47 -25.70 -16.61 -11.88
C PRO A 47 -26.43 -16.95 -10.59
N GLU A 48 -27.66 -17.41 -10.71
CA GLU A 48 -28.42 -17.97 -9.58
C GLU A 48 -27.87 -19.33 -9.14
N GLY A 49 -27.86 -19.58 -7.85
CA GLY A 49 -27.51 -20.87 -7.25
C GLY A 49 -26.14 -20.86 -6.55
N PRO A 50 -25.67 -22.02 -6.09
CA PRO A 50 -24.41 -22.17 -5.40
C PRO A 50 -23.24 -21.95 -6.36
N LEU A 51 -22.19 -21.27 -5.89
CA LEU A 51 -20.97 -20.96 -6.64
C LEU A 51 -19.76 -21.66 -6.01
N GLU A 52 -19.02 -22.42 -6.81
CA GLU A 52 -17.69 -22.87 -6.45
C GLU A 52 -16.69 -21.79 -6.86
N LEU A 53 -15.89 -21.30 -5.90
CA LEU A 53 -14.99 -20.18 -6.09
C LEU A 53 -13.54 -20.58 -5.81
N THR A 54 -12.65 -20.25 -6.75
CA THR A 54 -11.20 -20.45 -6.61
C THR A 54 -10.52 -19.11 -6.47
N PRO A 55 -9.70 -18.87 -5.42
CA PRO A 55 -8.97 -17.61 -5.25
C PRO A 55 -7.79 -17.54 -6.21
N ARG A 56 -7.60 -16.36 -6.85
CA ARG A 56 -6.49 -16.04 -7.74
C ARG A 56 -6.06 -14.59 -7.54
N LYS A 57 -4.76 -14.34 -7.34
CA LYS A 57 -4.21 -13.00 -7.23
C LYS A 57 -3.14 -12.81 -8.31
N GLU A 58 -3.38 -11.90 -9.24
CA GLU A 58 -2.46 -11.56 -10.33
C GLU A 58 -2.09 -10.10 -10.28
N GLY A 59 -0.80 -9.82 -10.10
CA GLY A 59 -0.30 -8.46 -9.88
C GLY A 59 -0.32 -8.05 -8.42
N LEU A 60 0.01 -6.78 -8.17
CA LEU A 60 0.19 -6.21 -6.84
C LEU A 60 -1.06 -5.45 -6.38
N SER A 61 -1.35 -5.51 -5.10
CA SER A 61 -2.27 -4.59 -4.44
C SER A 61 -1.50 -3.38 -3.90
N LEU A 62 -1.89 -2.18 -4.34
CA LEU A 62 -1.28 -0.90 -3.96
C LEU A 62 -2.23 -0.10 -3.09
N ALA A 63 -1.76 0.37 -1.93
CA ALA A 63 -2.36 1.47 -1.21
C ALA A 63 -1.45 2.71 -1.26
N TRP A 64 -2.03 3.90 -1.44
CA TRP A 64 -1.30 5.13 -1.16
C TRP A 64 -2.00 5.94 -0.08
N VAL A 65 -1.20 6.57 0.77
CA VAL A 65 -1.69 7.42 1.87
C VAL A 65 -1.09 8.80 1.72
N THR A 66 -1.92 9.79 1.46
CA THR A 66 -1.50 11.19 1.40
C THR A 66 -1.71 11.84 2.76
N LEU A 67 -0.64 12.39 3.34
CA LEU A 67 -0.65 13.16 4.59
C LEU A 67 -0.74 14.64 4.25
N SER A 68 -1.86 15.28 4.58
CA SER A 68 -2.05 16.71 4.33
C SER A 68 -3.23 17.28 5.13
N ASP A 69 -2.96 18.12 6.10
CA ASP A 69 -3.98 18.89 6.83
C ASP A 69 -4.92 19.68 5.91
N ARG A 70 -4.36 20.33 4.87
CA ARG A 70 -5.15 21.11 3.90
C ARG A 70 -5.96 20.21 2.98
N GLY A 71 -5.39 19.07 2.59
CA GLY A 71 -6.10 18.06 1.79
C GLY A 71 -7.29 17.49 2.54
N ALA A 72 -7.08 17.04 3.77
CA ALA A 72 -8.11 16.46 4.63
C ALA A 72 -9.28 17.43 4.91
N ARG A 73 -9.01 18.75 4.90
CA ARG A 73 -10.04 19.80 5.03
C ARG A 73 -10.68 20.23 3.69
N GLY A 74 -10.35 19.57 2.58
CA GLY A 74 -10.85 19.92 1.25
C GLY A 74 -10.30 21.23 0.67
N GLN A 75 -9.25 21.80 1.27
CA GLN A 75 -8.64 23.08 0.88
C GLN A 75 -7.57 22.92 -0.21
N ARG A 76 -7.19 21.70 -0.52
CA ARG A 76 -6.19 21.39 -1.54
C ARG A 76 -6.49 20.04 -2.19
N THR A 77 -6.46 20.01 -3.51
CA THR A 77 -6.55 18.74 -4.27
C THR A 77 -5.27 17.93 -4.10
N ASP A 78 -5.41 16.65 -3.81
CA ASP A 78 -4.28 15.71 -3.82
C ASP A 78 -3.86 15.40 -5.25
N LEU A 79 -2.64 15.78 -5.60
CA LEU A 79 -2.01 15.47 -6.89
C LEU A 79 -0.86 14.46 -6.74
N SER A 80 -0.39 14.25 -5.53
CA SER A 80 0.77 13.39 -5.24
C SER A 80 0.37 11.93 -5.10
N GLY A 81 -0.72 11.66 -4.38
CA GLY A 81 -1.26 10.32 -4.22
C GLY A 81 -1.64 9.66 -5.55
N PRO A 82 -2.50 10.26 -6.39
CA PRO A 82 -2.80 9.70 -7.71
C PRO A 82 -1.58 9.51 -8.61
N ALA A 83 -0.54 10.34 -8.48
CA ALA A 83 0.70 10.16 -9.24
C ALA A 83 1.46 8.88 -8.83
N ILE A 84 1.33 8.42 -7.57
CA ILE A 84 1.85 7.11 -7.13
C ILE A 84 1.18 5.99 -7.93
N ALA A 85 -0.15 6.00 -7.97
CA ALA A 85 -0.92 4.98 -8.69
C ALA A 85 -0.55 4.89 -10.17
N VAL A 86 -0.43 6.05 -10.82
CA VAL A 86 -0.03 6.14 -12.24
C VAL A 86 1.39 5.59 -12.44
N ALA A 87 2.37 6.00 -11.61
CA ALA A 87 3.75 5.59 -11.75
C ALA A 87 3.95 4.10 -11.49
N VAL A 88 3.32 3.55 -10.43
CA VAL A 88 3.41 2.13 -10.13
C VAL A 88 2.68 1.30 -11.18
N GLY A 89 1.46 1.68 -11.58
CA GLY A 89 0.67 0.96 -12.57
C GLY A 89 1.26 0.96 -13.98
N ALA A 90 2.09 1.97 -14.33
CA ALA A 90 2.84 1.99 -15.58
C ALA A 90 4.02 1.00 -15.59
N ALA A 91 4.55 0.63 -14.43
CA ALA A 91 5.71 -0.24 -14.28
C ALA A 91 5.35 -1.67 -13.88
N LEU A 92 4.27 -1.86 -13.13
CA LEU A 92 3.90 -3.13 -12.50
C LEU A 92 2.39 -3.41 -12.67
N PRO A 93 1.99 -4.67 -12.93
CA PRO A 93 0.57 -5.02 -12.98
C PRO A 93 -0.08 -4.85 -11.62
N LEU A 94 -1.19 -4.11 -11.56
CA LEU A 94 -1.96 -3.91 -10.35
C LEU A 94 -3.27 -4.71 -10.38
N CYS A 95 -3.50 -5.54 -9.36
CA CYS A 95 -4.78 -6.22 -9.17
C CYS A 95 -5.79 -5.38 -8.37
N HIS A 96 -5.29 -4.49 -7.51
CA HIS A 96 -6.11 -3.55 -6.73
C HIS A 96 -5.30 -2.29 -6.41
N CYS A 97 -6.00 -1.14 -6.37
CA CYS A 97 -5.36 0.14 -6.09
C CYS A 97 -6.33 1.04 -5.34
N GLN A 98 -5.93 1.57 -4.19
CA GLN A 98 -6.78 2.42 -3.37
C GLN A 98 -5.99 3.56 -2.72
N GLY A 99 -6.60 4.75 -2.66
CA GLY A 99 -6.03 5.93 -2.05
C GLY A 99 -6.72 6.32 -0.75
N PHE A 100 -5.92 6.88 0.16
CA PHE A 100 -6.34 7.40 1.44
C PHE A 100 -5.77 8.79 1.63
N LEU A 101 -6.55 9.67 2.22
CA LEU A 101 -6.14 11.04 2.54
C LEU A 101 -6.37 11.29 4.02
N LEU A 102 -5.29 11.54 4.76
CA LEU A 102 -5.31 11.79 6.20
C LEU A 102 -4.78 13.20 6.53
N PRO A 103 -5.20 13.77 7.65
CA PRO A 103 -4.47 14.89 8.25
C PRO A 103 -3.08 14.43 8.71
N ASP A 104 -2.19 15.39 8.99
CA ASP A 104 -0.84 15.10 9.50
C ASP A 104 -0.90 14.68 11.00
N GLU A 105 -1.64 13.60 11.30
CA GLU A 105 -1.87 13.06 12.64
C GLU A 105 -1.21 11.67 12.81
N PRO A 106 -0.22 11.54 13.72
CA PRO A 106 0.54 10.29 13.89
C PRO A 106 -0.29 9.06 14.25
N GLN A 107 -1.35 9.25 15.05
CA GLN A 107 -2.18 8.14 15.50
C GLN A 107 -3.03 7.55 14.37
N GLU A 108 -3.61 8.41 13.53
CA GLU A 108 -4.39 7.98 12.37
C GLU A 108 -3.51 7.27 11.35
N LEU A 109 -2.31 7.81 11.08
CA LEU A 109 -1.36 7.17 10.19
C LEU A 109 -0.92 5.79 10.72
N ARG A 110 -0.60 5.69 12.02
CA ARG A 110 -0.24 4.42 12.66
C ARG A 110 -1.34 3.37 12.49
N ALA A 111 -2.58 3.74 12.82
CA ALA A 111 -3.73 2.85 12.73
C ALA A 111 -3.96 2.38 11.28
N LEU A 112 -3.91 3.31 10.32
CA LEU A 112 -4.13 2.97 8.91
C LEU A 112 -3.01 2.09 8.34
N LEU A 113 -1.74 2.41 8.57
CA LEU A 113 -0.62 1.58 8.09
C LEU A 113 -0.68 0.16 8.66
N THR A 114 -1.02 0.02 9.94
CA THR A 114 -1.20 -1.28 10.59
C THR A 114 -2.35 -2.06 9.95
N ASP A 115 -3.49 -1.41 9.73
CA ASP A 115 -4.65 -2.05 9.08
C ASP A 115 -4.31 -2.49 7.65
N LEU A 116 -3.75 -1.58 6.84
CA LEU A 116 -3.42 -1.87 5.44
C LEU A 116 -2.45 -3.04 5.29
N ALA A 117 -1.41 -3.10 6.14
CA ALA A 117 -0.39 -4.14 6.05
C ALA A 117 -0.85 -5.47 6.68
N LEU A 118 -1.34 -5.43 7.93
CA LEU A 118 -1.53 -6.64 8.73
C LEU A 118 -2.95 -7.20 8.65
N ASN A 119 -3.96 -6.37 8.39
CA ASN A 119 -5.34 -6.82 8.27
C ASN A 119 -5.77 -6.94 6.81
N GLN A 120 -5.58 -5.91 5.99
CA GLN A 120 -6.00 -5.91 4.59
C GLN A 120 -5.06 -6.71 3.68
N GLY A 121 -3.76 -6.76 3.97
CA GLY A 121 -2.75 -7.50 3.21
C GLY A 121 -2.41 -6.86 1.87
N TYR A 122 -2.22 -5.54 1.84
CA TYR A 122 -1.66 -4.85 0.67
C TYR A 122 -0.20 -5.25 0.46
N ASP A 123 0.22 -5.44 -0.79
CA ASP A 123 1.61 -5.78 -1.12
C ASP A 123 2.53 -4.56 -1.01
N LEU A 124 2.07 -3.42 -1.51
CA LEU A 124 2.82 -2.16 -1.51
C LEU A 124 1.99 -1.04 -0.88
N ILE A 125 2.57 -0.35 0.08
CA ILE A 125 1.97 0.81 0.75
C ILE A 125 2.92 1.99 0.57
N CYS A 126 2.48 3.02 -0.14
CA CYS A 126 3.26 4.24 -0.33
C CYS A 126 2.62 5.39 0.44
N THR A 127 3.36 6.07 1.30
CA THR A 127 2.89 7.34 1.87
C THR A 127 3.49 8.52 1.11
N THR A 128 2.81 9.66 1.08
CA THR A 128 3.35 10.92 0.54
C THR A 128 2.97 12.08 1.44
N GLY A 129 3.92 12.95 1.73
CA GLY A 129 3.80 14.04 2.68
C GLY A 129 4.37 13.75 4.07
N GLY A 130 4.55 14.79 4.88
CA GLY A 130 5.06 14.69 6.25
C GLY A 130 6.48 14.16 6.41
N THR A 131 7.35 14.29 5.39
CA THR A 131 8.74 13.78 5.41
C THR A 131 9.82 14.84 5.66
N GLY A 132 9.45 16.10 5.82
CA GLY A 132 10.36 17.22 6.05
C GLY A 132 10.72 17.42 7.53
N LEU A 133 11.12 18.66 7.89
CA LEU A 133 11.61 19.03 9.23
C LEU A 133 10.58 19.79 10.06
N SER A 134 9.37 20.03 9.55
CA SER A 134 8.31 20.68 10.32
C SER A 134 7.92 19.81 11.54
N PRO A 135 7.53 20.39 12.66
CA PRO A 135 7.00 19.63 13.81
C PRO A 135 5.80 18.73 13.48
N ARG A 136 5.07 19.05 12.41
CA ARG A 136 3.96 18.23 11.90
C ARG A 136 4.42 17.10 10.97
N ASP A 137 5.66 17.11 10.50
CA ASP A 137 6.21 16.09 9.62
C ASP A 137 6.63 14.86 10.43
N THR A 138 5.71 13.98 10.74
CA THR A 138 5.93 12.82 11.61
C THR A 138 5.86 11.47 10.87
N THR A 139 5.60 11.48 9.57
CA THR A 139 5.45 10.26 8.75
C THR A 139 6.61 9.28 8.91
N PRO A 140 7.89 9.70 8.85
CA PRO A 140 9.02 8.78 8.95
C PRO A 140 9.12 8.11 10.32
N GLN A 141 8.85 8.85 11.40
CA GLN A 141 8.90 8.31 12.76
C GLN A 141 7.81 7.26 12.98
N VAL A 142 6.58 7.55 12.52
CA VAL A 142 5.47 6.60 12.61
C VAL A 142 5.78 5.34 11.82
N THR A 143 6.24 5.50 10.58
CA THR A 143 6.57 4.36 9.71
C THR A 143 7.70 3.54 10.30
N ALA A 144 8.83 4.15 10.66
CA ALA A 144 10.00 3.45 11.21
C ALA A 144 9.68 2.67 12.50
N ALA A 145 8.76 3.18 13.32
CA ALA A 145 8.32 2.50 14.55
C ALA A 145 7.40 1.29 14.30
N LEU A 146 6.88 1.13 13.09
CA LEU A 146 6.02 0.00 12.70
C LEU A 146 6.78 -1.08 11.92
N LEU A 147 7.89 -0.73 11.26
CA LEU A 147 8.60 -1.67 10.40
C LEU A 147 9.20 -2.83 11.18
N ASP A 148 8.92 -4.05 10.74
CA ASP A 148 9.57 -5.27 11.23
C ASP A 148 11.02 -5.35 10.72
N MET A 149 11.25 -4.89 9.47
CA MET A 149 12.55 -4.92 8.81
C MET A 149 12.76 -3.64 7.99
N PRO A 150 13.66 -2.75 8.43
CA PRO A 150 14.06 -1.59 7.63
C PRO A 150 14.77 -2.00 6.34
N LEU A 151 14.49 -1.30 5.23
CA LEU A 151 15.13 -1.46 3.92
C LEU A 151 15.87 -0.18 3.51
N PRO A 152 17.05 0.09 4.10
CA PRO A 152 17.77 1.35 3.89
C PRO A 152 18.22 1.55 2.44
N GLY A 153 18.40 0.49 1.66
CA GLY A 153 18.73 0.58 0.24
C GLY A 153 17.69 1.33 -0.57
N PHE A 154 16.41 1.21 -0.23
CA PHE A 154 15.33 1.96 -0.87
C PHE A 154 15.45 3.47 -0.60
N THR A 155 15.66 3.85 0.65
CA THR A 155 15.80 5.27 1.02
C THR A 155 17.07 5.89 0.46
N GLN A 156 18.16 5.12 0.38
CA GLN A 156 19.42 5.56 -0.22
C GLN A 156 19.27 5.78 -1.74
N ALA A 157 18.63 4.86 -2.46
CA ALA A 157 18.35 5.02 -3.89
C ALA A 157 17.49 6.25 -4.17
N MET A 158 16.42 6.46 -3.40
CA MET A 158 15.57 7.65 -3.51
C MET A 158 16.33 8.94 -3.21
N LEU A 159 17.17 8.94 -2.16
CA LEU A 159 17.99 10.10 -1.78
C LEU A 159 19.00 10.44 -2.88
N ALA A 160 19.71 9.44 -3.40
CA ALA A 160 20.68 9.63 -4.48
C ALA A 160 20.03 10.23 -5.74
N ALA A 161 18.88 9.69 -6.16
CA ALA A 161 18.11 10.21 -7.28
C ALA A 161 17.66 11.67 -7.07
N SER A 162 17.24 12.00 -5.85
CA SER A 162 16.80 13.35 -5.50
C SER A 162 17.94 14.35 -5.39
N LEU A 163 19.11 13.97 -4.83
CA LEU A 163 20.31 14.81 -4.73
C LEU A 163 20.88 15.18 -6.11
N ALA A 164 20.72 14.30 -7.10
CA ALA A 164 21.07 14.61 -8.49
C ALA A 164 20.20 15.74 -9.10
N LYS A 165 19.07 16.08 -8.48
CA LYS A 165 18.14 17.13 -8.93
C LYS A 165 18.20 18.39 -8.07
N THR A 166 18.39 18.26 -6.76
CA THR A 166 18.42 19.37 -5.82
C THR A 166 19.20 19.04 -4.55
N PRO A 167 20.09 19.94 -4.07
CA PRO A 167 20.79 19.72 -2.80
C PRO A 167 19.83 19.71 -1.59
N HIS A 168 18.63 20.28 -1.70
CA HIS A 168 17.65 20.28 -0.62
C HIS A 168 17.11 18.89 -0.27
N ALA A 169 17.33 17.89 -1.13
CA ALA A 169 16.95 16.51 -0.86
C ALA A 169 17.62 15.92 0.41
N VAL A 170 18.77 16.49 0.82
CA VAL A 170 19.52 16.06 2.03
C VAL A 170 18.69 16.10 3.31
N ILE A 171 17.63 16.93 3.38
CA ILE A 171 16.76 17.02 4.55
C ILE A 171 15.65 15.94 4.60
N SER A 172 15.55 15.10 3.56
CA SER A 172 14.56 14.02 3.54
C SER A 172 14.85 13.01 4.66
N ARG A 173 13.80 12.64 5.39
CA ARG A 173 13.87 11.64 6.46
C ARG A 173 13.08 10.38 6.11
N ALA A 174 12.79 10.15 4.83
CA ALA A 174 11.99 9.02 4.38
C ALA A 174 12.43 7.70 5.01
N ALA A 175 11.46 6.87 5.38
CA ALA A 175 11.66 5.50 5.83
C ALA A 175 11.09 4.53 4.78
N ALA A 176 11.69 3.36 4.67
CA ALA A 176 11.18 2.25 3.87
C ALA A 176 11.52 0.92 4.54
N GLY A 177 10.63 -0.06 4.40
CA GLY A 177 10.85 -1.38 4.98
C GLY A 177 9.67 -2.32 4.82
N ALA A 178 9.80 -3.50 5.42
CA ALA A 178 8.73 -4.49 5.49
C ALA A 178 7.91 -4.30 6.78
N LEU A 179 6.60 -4.47 6.65
CA LEU A 179 5.64 -4.61 7.75
C LEU A 179 4.74 -5.80 7.42
N GLY A 180 4.89 -6.91 8.16
CA GLY A 180 4.29 -8.18 7.78
C GLY A 180 4.77 -8.63 6.41
N ARG A 181 3.85 -8.77 5.46
CA ARG A 181 4.12 -9.15 4.06
C ARG A 181 4.06 -7.97 3.08
N SER A 182 3.97 -6.76 3.60
CA SER A 182 3.87 -5.51 2.84
C SER A 182 5.21 -4.79 2.79
N ILE A 183 5.52 -4.13 1.67
CA ILE A 183 6.58 -3.12 1.62
C ILE A 183 5.93 -1.75 1.82
N VAL A 184 6.44 -0.99 2.79
CA VAL A 184 6.02 0.39 3.08
C VAL A 184 7.13 1.36 2.65
N ILE A 185 6.78 2.42 1.91
CA ILE A 185 7.73 3.43 1.42
C ILE A 185 7.18 4.83 1.67
N ASN A 186 7.95 5.67 2.35
CA ASN A 186 7.62 7.09 2.46
C ASN A 186 8.18 7.86 1.26
N LEU A 187 7.33 8.60 0.58
CA LEU A 187 7.68 9.44 -0.57
C LEU A 187 7.57 10.92 -0.21
N PRO A 188 8.31 11.79 -0.92
CA PRO A 188 8.20 13.24 -0.74
C PRO A 188 6.77 13.75 -1.02
N GLY A 189 6.42 14.94 -0.48
CA GLY A 189 5.09 15.52 -0.64
C GLY A 189 4.81 16.16 -2.01
N SER A 190 5.80 16.37 -2.88
CA SER A 190 5.58 16.96 -4.20
C SER A 190 5.39 15.91 -5.27
N ARG A 191 4.42 16.10 -6.17
CA ARG A 191 4.12 15.20 -7.29
C ARG A 191 5.35 14.83 -8.11
N LYS A 192 6.20 15.84 -8.45
CA LYS A 192 7.42 15.62 -9.22
C LYS A 192 8.40 14.71 -8.49
N ALA A 193 8.67 15.00 -7.21
CA ALA A 193 9.59 14.20 -6.41
C ALA A 193 9.05 12.79 -6.13
N VAL A 194 7.74 12.60 -6.00
CA VAL A 194 7.10 11.26 -5.93
C VAL A 194 7.50 10.41 -7.13
N VAL A 195 7.29 10.90 -8.36
CA VAL A 195 7.60 10.16 -9.58
C VAL A 195 9.09 9.85 -9.69
N GLU A 196 9.96 10.83 -9.39
CA GLU A 196 11.42 10.67 -9.45
C GLU A 196 11.93 9.65 -8.43
N ASN A 197 11.39 9.65 -7.20
CA ASN A 197 11.77 8.70 -6.16
C ASN A 197 11.25 7.28 -6.45
N LEU A 198 10.02 7.15 -6.94
CA LEU A 198 9.48 5.85 -7.36
C LEU A 198 10.31 5.25 -8.49
N ALA A 199 10.70 6.03 -9.50
CA ALA A 199 11.50 5.54 -10.61
C ALA A 199 12.83 4.91 -10.15
N ALA A 200 13.39 5.37 -9.02
CA ALA A 200 14.62 4.84 -8.46
C ALA A 200 14.45 3.47 -7.78
N VAL A 201 13.25 3.13 -7.31
CA VAL A 201 13.01 1.92 -6.50
C VAL A 201 12.09 0.90 -7.17
N LEU A 202 11.26 1.32 -8.13
CA LEU A 202 10.35 0.43 -8.86
C LEU A 202 11.03 -0.80 -9.47
N PRO A 203 12.24 -0.73 -10.06
CA PRO A 203 12.89 -1.91 -10.64
C PRO A 203 13.20 -3.01 -9.61
N ALA A 204 13.43 -2.65 -8.34
CA ALA A 204 13.75 -3.61 -7.28
C ALA A 204 12.51 -4.18 -6.60
N LEU A 205 11.35 -3.54 -6.71
CA LEU A 205 10.13 -3.91 -5.98
C LEU A 205 9.63 -5.33 -6.28
N PRO A 206 9.55 -5.80 -7.54
CA PRO A 206 9.07 -7.15 -7.82
C PRO A 206 9.89 -8.22 -7.09
N HIS A 207 11.22 -8.10 -7.16
CA HIS A 207 12.12 -9.02 -6.48
C HIS A 207 12.00 -8.94 -4.96
N ALA A 208 11.96 -7.73 -4.40
CA ALA A 208 11.83 -7.53 -2.97
C ALA A 208 10.51 -8.11 -2.43
N LEU A 209 9.39 -7.91 -3.14
CA LEU A 209 8.09 -8.46 -2.78
C LEU A 209 8.07 -9.99 -2.90
N ALA A 210 8.61 -10.56 -3.98
CA ALA A 210 8.69 -12.01 -4.14
C ALA A 210 9.45 -12.65 -2.97
N LYS A 211 10.61 -12.10 -2.59
CA LYS A 211 11.40 -12.59 -1.44
C LYS A 211 10.65 -12.44 -0.13
N LEU A 212 10.03 -11.29 0.12
CA LEU A 212 9.23 -11.06 1.33
C LEU A 212 8.04 -12.02 1.43
N GLN A 213 7.48 -12.42 0.31
CA GLN A 213 6.32 -13.33 0.22
C GLN A 213 6.70 -14.81 0.19
N GLY A 214 7.99 -15.14 0.28
CA GLY A 214 8.47 -16.51 0.47
C GLY A 214 8.95 -17.20 -0.81
N ASP A 215 9.26 -16.45 -1.89
CA ASP A 215 9.90 -17.05 -3.06
C ASP A 215 11.29 -17.59 -2.69
N ALA A 216 11.45 -18.90 -2.85
CA ALA A 216 12.67 -19.65 -2.55
C ALA A 216 13.71 -19.61 -3.69
N ALA A 217 13.43 -18.99 -4.84
CA ALA A 217 14.40 -18.89 -5.93
C ALA A 217 15.68 -18.17 -5.51
N ASP A 218 16.85 -18.63 -5.95
CA ASP A 218 18.13 -18.01 -5.60
C ASP A 218 18.25 -16.58 -6.11
N CYS A 219 18.86 -15.71 -5.31
CA CYS A 219 19.10 -14.30 -5.66
C CYS A 219 20.31 -14.11 -6.60
N GLY A 220 20.94 -15.20 -7.09
CA GLY A 220 22.15 -15.17 -7.88
C GLY A 220 21.94 -15.84 -9.24
N GLY A 221 21.61 -15.06 -10.22
CA GLY A 221 21.75 -15.38 -11.62
C GLY A 221 22.63 -14.36 -12.29
#